data_d7dd0956b4369207bdce03f960d3f530
#
_entry.id   d7dd0956b4369207bdce03f960d3f530
#
_cell.length_a   1.000
_cell.length_b   1.000
_cell.length_c   1.000
_cell.angle_alpha   90.00
_cell.angle_beta   90.00
_cell.angle_gamma   90.00
#
_symmetry.space_group_name_H-M   'P 1'
#
loop_
_entity.id
_entity.type
_entity.pdbx_description
1 polymer ?
#
loop_
_entity_poly.entity_id
_entity_poly.type
_entity_poly.pdbx_seq_one_letter_code
_entity_poly.pdbx_strand_id
1 'polypeptide(L)'
;MSDEDWTRMARRMSEISEAPLFIDDSPNLTLMEIRAKARRLKQRNDLKLIILDYLQLMTSGRKVESRQQEVSEFSRQIKLLAKELEVPIVAMSQLNRGPRAAQRQAAHAVRPARVRSNRAGQ
;
A
#
# COMPACT_ATOMS: atom_id res chain seq x y z
N MET A 1 30.39 -15.08 1.23
CA MET A 1 29.80 -14.77 2.54
C MET A 1 30.57 -15.51 3.63
N SER A 2 31.00 -14.80 4.65
CA SER A 2 31.65 -15.39 5.80
C SER A 2 30.63 -15.99 6.77
N ASP A 3 31.08 -16.83 7.70
CA ASP A 3 30.22 -17.39 8.74
C ASP A 3 29.61 -16.30 9.63
N GLU A 4 30.34 -15.20 9.86
CA GLU A 4 29.82 -14.04 10.58
C GLU A 4 28.66 -13.37 9.87
N ASP A 5 28.70 -13.30 8.55
CA ASP A 5 27.61 -12.72 7.76
C ASP A 5 26.34 -13.58 7.87
N TRP A 6 26.49 -14.88 7.83
CA TRP A 6 25.39 -15.81 8.05
C TRP A 6 24.77 -15.67 9.45
N THR A 7 25.60 -15.52 10.45
CA THR A 7 25.14 -15.32 11.83
C THR A 7 24.39 -14.01 11.98
N ARG A 8 24.87 -12.94 11.36
CA ARG A 8 24.18 -11.65 11.33
C ARG A 8 22.82 -11.76 10.64
N MET A 9 22.77 -12.40 9.49
CA MET A 9 21.52 -12.60 8.76
C MET A 9 20.51 -13.38 9.60
N ALA A 10 20.92 -14.48 10.20
CA ALA A 10 20.05 -15.29 11.04
C ALA A 10 19.50 -14.50 12.21
N ARG A 11 20.30 -13.68 12.85
CA ARG A 11 19.87 -12.81 13.96
C ARG A 11 18.86 -11.77 13.48
N ARG A 12 19.12 -11.11 12.35
CA ARG A 12 18.21 -10.11 11.78
C ARG A 12 16.90 -10.74 11.31
N MET A 13 16.96 -11.92 10.72
CA MET A 13 15.74 -12.65 10.33
C MET A 13 14.89 -13.00 11.54
N SER A 14 15.49 -13.40 12.63
CA SER A 14 14.77 -13.65 13.88
C SER A 14 14.10 -12.39 14.42
N GLU A 15 14.80 -11.27 14.44
CA GLU A 15 14.24 -9.97 14.85
C GLU A 15 13.08 -9.55 13.94
N ILE A 16 13.21 -9.73 12.63
CA ILE A 16 12.15 -9.39 11.66
C ILE A 16 10.93 -10.31 11.84
N SER A 17 11.14 -11.60 12.11
CA SER A 17 10.06 -12.54 12.36
C SER A 17 9.20 -12.16 13.57
N GLU A 18 9.82 -11.57 14.59
CA GLU A 18 9.13 -11.10 15.79
C GLU A 18 8.57 -9.69 15.65
N ALA A 19 9.03 -8.94 14.63
CA ALA A 19 8.55 -7.60 14.37
C ALA A 19 7.08 -7.61 13.91
N PRO A 20 6.31 -6.56 14.22
CA PRO A 20 4.91 -6.45 13.78
C PRO A 20 4.84 -6.07 12.28
N LEU A 21 5.42 -6.89 11.44
CA LEU A 21 5.49 -6.74 10.00
C LEU A 21 4.82 -7.93 9.32
N PHE A 22 3.83 -7.64 8.49
CA PHE A 22 3.07 -8.64 7.74
C PHE A 22 3.33 -8.45 6.25
N ILE A 23 3.75 -9.48 5.57
CA ILE A 23 4.03 -9.45 4.15
C ILE A 23 3.08 -10.42 3.44
N ASP A 24 2.35 -9.91 2.47
CA ASP A 24 1.53 -10.70 1.58
C ASP A 24 2.15 -10.66 0.19
N ASP A 25 2.69 -11.76 -0.25
CA ASP A 25 3.33 -11.93 -1.54
C ASP A 25 2.43 -12.59 -2.58
N SER A 26 1.14 -12.66 -2.32
CA SER A 26 0.18 -13.24 -3.23
C SER A 26 0.17 -12.52 -4.57
N PRO A 27 0.28 -13.21 -5.69
CA PRO A 27 0.15 -12.59 -6.99
C PRO A 27 -1.31 -12.21 -7.27
N ASN A 28 -1.52 -11.13 -8.00
CA ASN A 28 -2.84 -10.74 -8.51
C ASN A 28 -3.89 -10.51 -7.41
N LEU A 29 -3.55 -9.72 -6.41
CA LEU A 29 -4.51 -9.32 -5.40
C LEU A 29 -5.61 -8.42 -5.98
N THR A 30 -6.85 -8.77 -5.72
CA THR A 30 -7.99 -7.91 -6.00
C THR A 30 -8.18 -6.89 -4.86
N LEU A 31 -8.89 -5.82 -5.18
CA LEU A 31 -9.22 -4.81 -4.19
C LEU A 31 -10.01 -5.39 -3.01
N MET A 32 -10.95 -6.29 -3.27
CA MET A 32 -11.72 -6.97 -2.23
C MET A 32 -10.85 -7.79 -1.29
N GLU A 33 -9.86 -8.48 -1.83
CA GLU A 33 -8.92 -9.27 -1.04
C GLU A 33 -8.05 -8.38 -0.16
N ILE A 34 -7.57 -7.26 -0.69
CA ILE A 34 -6.80 -6.26 0.06
C ILE A 34 -7.63 -5.71 1.21
N ARG A 35 -8.87 -5.34 0.94
CA ARG A 35 -9.79 -4.82 1.97
C ARG A 35 -10.02 -5.84 3.08
N ALA A 36 -10.32 -7.08 2.72
CA ALA A 36 -10.58 -8.14 3.69
C ALA A 36 -9.35 -8.42 4.57
N LYS A 37 -8.18 -8.52 3.97
CA LYS A 37 -6.92 -8.74 4.68
C LYS A 37 -6.56 -7.56 5.58
N ALA A 38 -6.70 -6.34 5.08
CA ALA A 38 -6.40 -5.13 5.84
C ALA A 38 -7.32 -4.97 7.06
N ARG A 39 -8.61 -5.20 6.89
CA ARG A 39 -9.58 -5.19 7.99
C ARG A 39 -9.24 -6.21 9.06
N ARG A 40 -8.91 -7.42 8.65
CA ARG A 40 -8.53 -8.50 9.57
C ARG A 40 -7.27 -8.16 10.36
N LEU A 41 -6.24 -7.64 9.69
CA LEU A 41 -5.00 -7.22 10.33
C LEU A 41 -5.22 -6.05 11.29
N LYS A 42 -6.05 -5.10 10.91
CA LYS A 42 -6.40 -3.97 11.79
C LYS A 42 -7.10 -4.43 13.05
N GLN A 43 -8.02 -5.36 12.94
CA GLN A 43 -8.76 -5.88 14.09
C GLN A 43 -7.86 -6.69 15.05
N ARG A 44 -6.92 -7.44 14.51
CA ARG A 44 -6.09 -8.36 15.31
C ARG A 44 -4.80 -7.74 15.83
N ASN A 45 -4.22 -6.79 15.11
CA ASN A 45 -2.84 -6.38 15.31
C ASN A 45 -2.61 -4.87 15.40
N ASP A 46 -3.64 -4.07 15.52
CA ASP A 46 -3.52 -2.61 15.58
C ASP A 46 -2.59 -2.05 14.48
N LEU A 47 -2.95 -2.33 13.26
CA LEU A 47 -2.19 -1.96 12.07
C LEU A 47 -1.99 -0.45 11.97
N LYS A 48 -0.76 0.01 11.72
CA LYS A 48 -0.39 1.42 11.68
C LYS A 48 -0.07 1.95 10.29
N LEU A 49 0.32 1.08 9.37
CA LEU A 49 0.73 1.46 8.01
C LEU A 49 0.48 0.29 7.07
N ILE A 50 0.00 0.61 5.88
CA ILE A 50 -0.15 -0.34 4.79
C ILE A 50 0.66 0.17 3.60
N ILE A 51 1.47 -0.71 3.02
CA ILE A 51 2.22 -0.44 1.80
C ILE A 51 1.74 -1.39 0.73
N LEU A 52 1.27 -0.84 -0.38
CA LEU A 52 0.89 -1.58 -1.58
C LEU A 52 1.97 -1.40 -2.62
N ASP A 53 2.69 -2.46 -2.89
CA ASP A 53 3.74 -2.43 -3.89
C ASP A 53 3.17 -2.87 -5.23
N TYR A 54 3.24 -1.93 -6.13
CA TYR A 54 2.98 -2.05 -7.54
C TYR A 54 1.52 -2.04 -7.92
N LEU A 55 0.97 -0.86 -7.87
CA LEU A 55 -0.45 -0.62 -8.14
C LEU A 55 -0.92 -1.18 -9.49
N GLN A 56 -0.05 -1.17 -10.52
CA GLN A 56 -0.38 -1.67 -11.85
C GLN A 56 -0.54 -3.19 -11.94
N LEU A 57 -0.05 -3.93 -10.97
CA LEU A 57 -0.22 -5.39 -10.89
C LEU A 57 -1.54 -5.80 -10.24
N MET A 58 -2.23 -4.86 -9.66
CA MET A 58 -3.48 -5.10 -8.98
C MET A 58 -4.65 -4.93 -9.94
N THR A 59 -5.70 -5.68 -9.73
CA THR A 59 -6.91 -5.58 -10.53
C THR A 59 -8.09 -5.14 -9.69
N SER A 60 -8.98 -4.38 -10.30
CA SER A 60 -10.21 -3.95 -9.64
C SER A 60 -11.27 -5.06 -9.57
N GLY A 61 -11.07 -6.16 -10.30
CA GLY A 61 -12.06 -7.23 -10.45
C GLY A 61 -13.19 -6.89 -11.41
N ARG A 62 -13.16 -5.72 -12.04
CA ARG A 62 -14.14 -5.28 -13.04
C ARG A 62 -13.46 -5.09 -14.39
N LYS A 63 -14.18 -5.35 -15.47
CA LYS A 63 -13.76 -4.92 -16.81
C LYS A 63 -13.82 -3.40 -16.88
N VAL A 64 -12.68 -2.77 -17.07
CA VAL A 64 -12.57 -1.32 -17.24
C VAL A 64 -12.07 -1.06 -18.65
N GLU A 65 -12.62 -0.04 -19.29
CA GLU A 65 -12.31 0.29 -20.68
C GLU A 65 -10.85 0.71 -20.89
N SER A 66 -10.22 1.24 -19.85
CA SER A 66 -8.81 1.62 -19.92
C SER A 66 -8.09 1.35 -18.61
N ARG A 67 -6.80 1.05 -18.72
CA ARG A 67 -5.92 0.85 -17.56
C ARG A 67 -5.81 2.11 -16.68
N GLN A 68 -5.91 3.28 -17.29
CA GLN A 68 -5.90 4.53 -16.57
C GLN A 68 -7.12 4.70 -15.67
N GLN A 69 -8.29 4.33 -16.14
CA GLN A 69 -9.51 4.32 -15.34
C GLN A 69 -9.43 3.30 -14.21
N GLU A 70 -8.85 2.15 -14.48
CA GLU A 70 -8.63 1.11 -13.47
C GLU A 70 -7.74 1.60 -12.33
N VAL A 71 -6.63 2.24 -12.65
CA VAL A 71 -5.72 2.81 -11.64
C VAL A 71 -6.39 3.93 -10.85
N SER A 72 -7.16 4.77 -11.50
CA SER A 72 -7.92 5.85 -10.85
C SER A 72 -8.97 5.32 -9.90
N GLU A 73 -9.72 4.33 -10.32
CA GLU A 73 -10.72 3.66 -9.50
C GLU A 73 -10.08 2.97 -8.28
N PHE A 74 -8.97 2.29 -8.53
CA PHE A 74 -8.21 1.63 -7.48
C PHE A 74 -7.69 2.63 -6.45
N SER A 75 -7.12 3.73 -6.90
CA SER A 75 -6.63 4.81 -6.03
C SER A 75 -7.74 5.40 -5.17
N ARG A 76 -8.91 5.61 -5.74
CA ARG A 76 -10.09 6.10 -5.02
C ARG A 76 -10.52 5.13 -3.93
N GLN A 77 -10.60 3.85 -4.23
CA GLN A 77 -10.99 2.82 -3.28
C GLN A 77 -9.97 2.66 -2.15
N ILE A 78 -8.70 2.75 -2.46
CA ILE A 78 -7.63 2.71 -1.45
C ILE A 78 -7.72 3.90 -0.51
N LYS A 79 -8.04 5.07 -1.03
CA LYS A 79 -8.25 6.27 -0.21
C LYS A 79 -9.42 6.11 0.76
N LEU A 80 -10.52 5.52 0.29
CA LEU A 80 -11.67 5.21 1.14
C LEU A 80 -11.31 4.18 2.22
N LEU A 81 -10.55 3.18 1.87
CA LEU A 81 -10.08 2.16 2.81
C LEU A 81 -9.17 2.77 3.89
N ALA A 82 -8.28 3.65 3.51
CA ALA A 82 -7.41 4.35 4.47
C ALA A 82 -8.21 5.15 5.49
N LYS A 83 -9.29 5.79 5.05
CA LYS A 83 -10.20 6.50 5.95
C LYS A 83 -10.98 5.57 6.86
N GLU A 84 -11.50 4.48 6.31
CA GLU A 84 -12.26 3.48 7.07
C GLU A 84 -11.44 2.87 8.20
N LEU A 85 -10.20 2.49 7.89
CA LEU A 85 -9.31 1.85 8.85
C LEU A 85 -8.55 2.85 9.74
N GLU A 86 -8.57 4.13 9.41
CA GLU A 86 -7.74 5.15 10.04
C GLU A 86 -6.24 4.81 10.00
N VAL A 87 -5.80 4.23 8.89
CA VAL A 87 -4.44 3.77 8.65
C VAL A 87 -3.92 4.41 7.37
N PRO A 88 -2.73 5.01 7.39
CA PRO A 88 -2.11 5.49 6.17
C PRO A 88 -1.77 4.35 5.23
N ILE A 89 -2.10 4.53 3.95
CA ILE A 89 -1.79 3.58 2.89
C ILE A 89 -0.87 4.26 1.89
N VAL A 90 0.29 3.66 1.67
CA VAL A 90 1.24 4.09 0.65
C VAL A 90 1.13 3.14 -0.54
N ALA A 91 0.68 3.65 -1.66
CA ALA A 91 0.60 2.88 -2.90
C ALA A 91 1.76 3.26 -3.82
N MET A 92 2.55 2.28 -4.20
CA MET A 92 3.64 2.46 -5.14
C MET A 92 3.12 2.26 -6.56
N SER A 93 3.61 3.08 -7.48
CA SER A 93 3.22 3.03 -8.87
C SER A 93 4.47 3.06 -9.74
N GLN A 94 4.50 2.20 -10.75
CA GLN A 94 5.60 2.24 -11.71
C GLN A 94 5.47 3.46 -12.61
N LEU A 95 6.54 4.24 -12.68
CA LEU A 95 6.58 5.42 -13.52
C LEU A 95 6.82 5.04 -14.99
N ASN A 96 6.05 5.63 -15.89
CA ASN A 96 6.33 5.55 -17.29
C ASN A 96 7.64 6.29 -17.63
N ARG A 97 8.36 5.82 -18.66
CA ARG A 97 9.67 6.33 -19.05
C ARG A 97 9.67 7.76 -19.61
N GLY A 98 8.51 8.38 -19.78
CA GLY A 98 8.39 9.76 -20.21
C GLY A 98 8.51 10.75 -19.04
N PRO A 99 9.34 11.80 -19.13
CA PRO A 99 9.58 12.72 -18.00
C PRO A 99 8.31 13.39 -17.46
N ARG A 100 7.38 13.74 -18.31
CA ARG A 100 6.12 14.38 -17.91
C ARG A 100 5.13 13.42 -17.27
N ALA A 101 5.09 12.19 -17.76
CA ALA A 101 4.25 11.15 -17.18
C ALA A 101 4.76 10.73 -15.79
N ALA A 102 6.07 10.64 -15.60
CA ALA A 102 6.70 10.35 -14.35
C ALA A 102 6.36 11.38 -13.27
N GLN A 103 6.41 12.66 -13.60
CA GLN A 103 6.08 13.73 -12.65
C GLN A 103 4.60 13.68 -12.23
N ARG A 104 3.69 13.41 -13.15
CA ARG A 104 2.27 13.28 -12.85
C ARG A 104 1.97 12.09 -11.95
N GLN A 105 2.61 10.97 -12.18
CA GLN A 105 2.43 9.77 -11.35
C GLN A 105 2.97 9.97 -9.94
N ALA A 106 4.10 10.62 -9.80
CA ALA A 106 4.64 10.96 -8.49
C ALA A 106 3.72 11.88 -7.68
N ALA A 107 3.03 12.80 -8.36
CA ALA A 107 2.05 13.68 -7.74
C ALA A 107 0.77 12.94 -7.28
N HIS A 108 0.49 11.79 -7.85
CA HIS A 108 -0.65 10.94 -7.51
C HIS A 108 -0.32 9.84 -6.50
N ALA A 109 0.86 9.84 -5.91
CA ALA A 109 1.12 8.95 -4.77
C ALA A 109 0.02 9.17 -3.73
N VAL A 110 -0.74 8.12 -3.42
CA VAL A 110 -1.88 8.21 -2.51
C VAL A 110 -1.33 8.48 -1.12
N ARG A 111 -1.27 9.72 -0.77
CA ARG A 111 -1.07 10.09 0.62
C ARG A 111 -2.36 9.79 1.37
N PRO A 112 -2.28 9.23 2.56
CA PRO A 112 -3.45 9.19 3.41
C PRO A 112 -3.99 10.61 3.48
N ALA A 113 -5.30 10.75 3.35
CA ALA A 113 -5.92 12.02 3.58
C ALA A 113 -5.46 12.47 4.98
N ARG A 114 -4.54 13.42 5.02
CA ARG A 114 -4.32 14.16 6.24
C ARG A 114 -5.69 14.63 6.64
N VAL A 115 -6.16 14.16 7.74
CA VAL A 115 -7.22 14.85 8.42
C VAL A 115 -6.66 16.26 8.63
N ARG A 116 -6.99 17.16 7.74
CA ARG A 116 -6.90 18.56 8.10
C ARG A 116 -7.80 18.65 9.30
N SER A 117 -7.21 18.67 10.45
CA SER A 117 -7.90 19.23 11.59
C SER A 117 -8.37 20.58 11.10
N ASN A 118 -9.66 20.68 10.85
CA ASN A 118 -10.28 21.95 10.61
C ASN A 118 -10.01 22.77 11.88
N ARG A 119 -8.95 23.52 11.85
CA ARG A 119 -8.91 24.75 12.64
C ARG A 119 -9.79 25.76 11.92
N ALA A 120 -11.04 25.41 11.80
CA ALA A 120 -12.10 26.35 11.60
C ALA A 120 -12.57 26.70 13.01
N GLY A 121 -11.96 27.66 13.55
CA GLY A 121 -12.35 28.13 14.84
C GLY A 121 -11.44 29.25 15.27
N GLN A 122 -11.55 30.37 14.60
CA GLN A 122 -11.35 31.70 15.16
C GLN A 122 -11.55 32.74 14.10
#